data_a46f7f8f84f0f763369862205a6652bd
#
_entry.id   a46f7f8f84f0f763369862205a6652bd
#
_cell.length_a   1.000
_cell.length_b   1.000
_cell.length_c   1.000
_cell.angle_alpha   90.00
_cell.angle_beta   90.00
_cell.angle_gamma   90.00
#
_symmetry.space_group_name_H-M   'P 1'
#
loop_
_entity.id
_entity.type
_entity.pdbx_description
1 polymer ?
#
loop_
_entity_poly.entity_id
_entity_poly.type
_entity_poly.pdbx_seq_one_letter_code
_entity_poly.pdbx_strand_id
1 'polypeptide(L)'
;MEEMIRWVLAGLAGTTLIQISPIKIDPWTWLGRKVGRALNGEVMDELKNLKGRMENMETQNEQDKMDASRIRILRFGDECKRDVPHSEEHFNQVLDDIDRYESYCNSHPEYKNAKAVLTIAKIKEIYGRRLENGDFL
;
A
#
# COMPACT_ATOMS: atom_id res chain seq x y z
N MET A 1 -5.47 -61.86 -58.56
CA MET A 1 -4.77 -61.26 -57.40
C MET A 1 -3.97 -59.98 -57.78
N GLU A 2 -3.34 -59.92 -58.91
CA GLU A 2 -2.60 -58.72 -59.36
C GLU A 2 -3.46 -57.46 -59.60
N GLU A 3 -4.65 -57.64 -60.13
CA GLU A 3 -5.58 -56.51 -60.36
C GLU A 3 -6.04 -55.85 -59.04
N MET A 4 -6.29 -56.68 -58.04
CA MET A 4 -6.75 -56.19 -56.75
C MET A 4 -5.65 -55.37 -56.02
N ILE A 5 -4.41 -55.78 -56.15
CA ILE A 5 -3.24 -55.07 -55.59
C ILE A 5 -3.04 -53.73 -56.27
N ARG A 6 -3.26 -53.63 -57.59
CA ARG A 6 -3.17 -52.36 -58.35
C ARG A 6 -4.23 -51.36 -57.89
N TRP A 7 -5.46 -51.81 -57.63
CA TRP A 7 -6.53 -50.90 -57.14
C TRP A 7 -6.27 -50.46 -55.66
N VAL A 8 -5.71 -51.29 -54.85
CA VAL A 8 -5.32 -50.90 -53.47
C VAL A 8 -4.17 -49.91 -53.48
N LEU A 9 -3.18 -50.08 -54.34
CA LEU A 9 -2.06 -49.14 -54.51
C LEU A 9 -2.51 -47.83 -55.14
N ALA A 10 -3.48 -47.83 -56.09
CA ALA A 10 -4.04 -46.62 -56.64
C ALA A 10 -4.90 -45.87 -55.60
N GLY A 11 -5.62 -46.59 -54.74
CA GLY A 11 -6.37 -45.98 -53.63
C GLY A 11 -5.46 -45.36 -52.57
N LEU A 12 -4.34 -45.95 -52.27
CA LEU A 12 -3.33 -45.40 -51.34
C LEU A 12 -2.62 -44.18 -51.93
N ALA A 13 -2.38 -44.12 -53.24
CA ALA A 13 -1.79 -42.97 -53.91
C ALA A 13 -2.72 -41.77 -54.01
N GLY A 14 -4.05 -42.03 -54.06
CA GLY A 14 -5.07 -40.95 -54.14
C GLY A 14 -5.37 -40.24 -52.83
N THR A 15 -4.99 -40.82 -51.70
CA THR A 15 -5.29 -40.27 -50.40
C THR A 15 -4.17 -39.36 -49.83
N THR A 16 -3.07 -39.16 -50.56
CA THR A 16 -1.95 -38.31 -50.09
C THR A 16 -1.99 -36.87 -50.55
N LEU A 17 -3.12 -36.41 -51.17
CA LEU A 17 -3.33 -35.00 -51.54
C LEU A 17 -4.39 -34.32 -50.72
N ILE A 18 -4.56 -34.66 -49.47
CA ILE A 18 -5.07 -33.70 -48.53
C ILE A 18 -3.88 -32.78 -48.22
N GLN A 19 -3.81 -31.68 -48.95
CA GLN A 19 -3.03 -30.53 -48.55
C GLN A 19 -3.61 -30.04 -47.21
N ILE A 20 -3.16 -30.63 -46.14
CA ILE A 20 -3.22 -30.01 -44.84
C ILE A 20 -2.32 -28.80 -45.00
N SER A 21 -2.92 -27.63 -45.26
CA SER A 21 -2.27 -26.35 -45.08
C SER A 21 -1.45 -26.45 -43.82
N PRO A 22 -0.13 -26.22 -43.83
CA PRO A 22 0.62 -26.23 -42.63
C PRO A 22 0.19 -25.00 -41.82
N ILE A 23 -0.90 -25.14 -41.07
CA ILE A 23 -1.06 -24.33 -39.91
C ILE A 23 0.11 -24.76 -39.04
N LYS A 24 1.21 -24.04 -39.18
CA LYS A 24 2.34 -24.15 -38.25
C LYS A 24 1.85 -23.68 -36.90
N ILE A 25 1.02 -24.48 -36.28
CA ILE A 25 0.78 -24.39 -34.84
C ILE A 25 2.06 -25.00 -34.25
N ASP A 26 3.01 -24.14 -33.96
CA ASP A 26 4.18 -24.55 -33.17
C ASP A 26 3.61 -24.93 -31.80
N PRO A 27 3.54 -26.24 -31.48
CA PRO A 27 2.94 -26.71 -30.22
C PRO A 27 3.69 -26.17 -29.01
N TRP A 28 4.96 -25.83 -29.17
CA TRP A 28 5.77 -25.22 -28.14
C TRP A 28 5.41 -23.78 -27.89
N THR A 29 5.11 -23.01 -28.93
CA THR A 29 4.63 -21.62 -28.79
C THR A 29 3.25 -21.56 -28.15
N TRP A 30 2.36 -22.50 -28.50
CA TRP A 30 1.03 -22.57 -27.87
C TRP A 30 1.14 -23.01 -26.41
N LEU A 31 1.96 -24.03 -26.11
CA LEU A 31 2.20 -24.49 -24.74
C LEU A 31 2.90 -23.41 -23.90
N GLY A 32 3.90 -22.74 -24.45
CA GLY A 32 4.61 -21.64 -23.80
C GLY A 32 3.69 -20.46 -23.48
N ARG A 33 2.76 -20.11 -24.38
CA ARG A 33 1.75 -19.07 -24.12
C ARG A 33 0.73 -19.48 -23.06
N LYS A 34 0.38 -20.75 -22.97
CA LYS A 34 -0.60 -21.23 -22.00
C LYS A 34 0.02 -21.35 -20.61
N VAL A 35 1.22 -21.88 -20.52
CA VAL A 35 1.99 -21.96 -19.27
C VAL A 35 2.43 -20.57 -18.81
N GLY A 36 2.92 -19.72 -19.72
CA GLY A 36 3.29 -18.35 -19.41
C GLY A 36 2.12 -17.48 -18.91
N ARG A 37 0.91 -17.68 -19.43
CA ARG A 37 -0.29 -16.98 -18.94
C ARG A 37 -0.75 -17.52 -17.57
N ALA A 38 -0.63 -18.81 -17.31
CA ALA A 38 -0.99 -19.37 -16.02
C ALA A 38 -0.03 -18.93 -14.92
N LEU A 39 1.28 -18.99 -15.19
CA LEU A 39 2.30 -18.54 -14.25
C LEU A 39 2.26 -17.02 -14.03
N ASN A 40 2.07 -16.22 -15.10
CA ASN A 40 1.96 -14.77 -14.98
C ASN A 40 0.64 -14.34 -14.29
N GLY A 41 -0.43 -15.11 -14.42
CA GLY A 41 -1.69 -14.84 -13.71
C GLY A 41 -1.51 -14.98 -12.19
N GLU A 42 -0.96 -16.08 -11.73
CA GLU A 42 -0.73 -16.36 -10.32
C GLU A 42 0.25 -15.37 -9.68
N VAL A 43 1.36 -15.07 -10.34
CA VAL A 43 2.34 -14.06 -9.90
C VAL A 43 1.72 -12.65 -9.89
N MET A 44 0.89 -12.33 -10.87
CA MET A 44 0.24 -11.02 -10.94
C MET A 44 -0.81 -10.85 -9.83
N ASP A 45 -1.55 -11.90 -9.49
CA ASP A 45 -2.52 -11.91 -8.39
C ASP A 45 -1.81 -11.81 -7.03
N GLU A 46 -0.68 -12.47 -6.89
CA GLU A 46 0.17 -12.38 -5.69
C GLU A 46 0.78 -10.98 -5.53
N LEU A 47 1.28 -10.37 -6.61
CA LEU A 47 1.77 -8.99 -6.62
C LEU A 47 0.66 -7.99 -6.26
N LYS A 48 -0.56 -8.18 -6.77
CA LYS A 48 -1.71 -7.34 -6.46
C LYS A 48 -2.12 -7.46 -5.00
N ASN A 49 -2.09 -8.67 -4.46
CA ASN A 49 -2.35 -8.94 -3.05
C ASN A 49 -1.27 -8.31 -2.14
N LEU A 50 0.01 -8.48 -2.50
CA LEU A 50 1.13 -7.86 -1.78
C LEU A 50 1.04 -6.34 -1.81
N LYS A 51 0.71 -5.74 -2.96
CA LYS A 51 0.49 -4.31 -3.08
C LYS A 51 -0.62 -3.83 -2.16
N GLY A 52 -1.79 -4.50 -2.15
CA GLY A 52 -2.89 -4.15 -1.25
C GLY A 52 -2.53 -4.29 0.23
N ARG A 53 -1.75 -5.31 0.59
CA ARG A 53 -1.24 -5.46 1.97
C ARG A 53 -0.25 -4.36 2.34
N MET A 54 0.62 -3.95 1.42
CA MET A 54 1.56 -2.85 1.61
C MET A 54 0.83 -1.52 1.84
N GLU A 55 -0.16 -1.19 1.00
CA GLU A 55 -0.99 0.01 1.14
C GLU A 55 -1.73 0.03 2.49
N ASN A 56 -2.30 -1.10 2.91
CA ASN A 56 -2.93 -1.21 4.22
C ASN A 56 -1.95 -1.05 5.38
N MET A 57 -0.75 -1.64 5.28
CA MET A 57 0.29 -1.48 6.29
C MET A 57 0.79 -0.04 6.37
N GLU A 58 0.90 0.66 5.25
CA GLU A 58 1.31 2.06 5.20
C GLU A 58 0.27 2.94 5.88
N THR A 59 -1.01 2.76 5.57
CA THR A 59 -2.12 3.47 6.22
C THR A 59 -2.17 3.21 7.74
N GLN A 60 -2.02 1.96 8.17
CA GLN A 60 -1.97 1.63 9.60
C GLN A 60 -0.76 2.27 10.29
N ASN A 61 0.42 2.22 9.67
CA ASN A 61 1.63 2.82 10.22
C ASN A 61 1.50 4.34 10.38
N GLU A 62 0.84 5.01 9.44
CA GLU A 62 0.53 6.44 9.56
C GLU A 62 -0.44 6.72 10.71
N GLN A 63 -1.50 5.94 10.85
CA GLN A 63 -2.43 6.07 11.97
C GLN A 63 -1.75 5.85 13.32
N ASP A 64 -0.92 4.81 13.44
CA ASP A 64 -0.19 4.50 14.67
C ASP A 64 0.78 5.62 15.05
N LYS A 65 1.44 6.23 14.07
CA LYS A 65 2.29 7.41 14.30
C LYS A 65 1.49 8.60 14.83
N MET A 66 0.29 8.83 14.28
CA MET A 66 -0.58 9.93 14.73
C MET A 66 -1.18 9.65 16.10
N ASP A 67 -1.53 8.42 16.40
CA ASP A 67 -1.96 8.01 17.75
C ASP A 67 -0.84 8.20 18.78
N ALA A 68 0.40 7.87 18.43
CA ALA A 68 1.57 8.12 19.26
C ALA A 68 1.81 9.63 19.48
N SER A 69 1.69 10.47 18.45
CA SER A 69 1.78 11.92 18.57
C SER A 69 0.67 12.46 19.48
N ARG A 70 -0.58 12.00 19.31
CA ARG A 70 -1.71 12.37 20.17
C ARG A 70 -1.43 12.04 21.65
N ILE A 71 -0.90 10.87 21.93
CA ILE A 71 -0.56 10.45 23.29
C ILE A 71 0.52 11.37 23.89
N ARG A 72 1.56 11.72 23.13
CA ARG A 72 2.60 12.68 23.59
C ARG A 72 2.02 14.06 23.88
N ILE A 73 1.17 14.58 22.99
CA ILE A 73 0.48 15.87 23.17
C ILE A 73 -0.36 15.88 24.44
N LEU A 74 -1.17 14.83 24.66
CA LEU A 74 -2.04 14.72 25.83
C LEU A 74 -1.20 14.62 27.12
N ARG A 75 -0.12 13.84 27.11
CA ARG A 75 0.80 13.70 28.23
C ARG A 75 1.46 15.04 28.58
N PHE A 76 1.98 15.73 27.57
CA PHE A 76 2.61 17.05 27.76
C PHE A 76 1.61 18.07 28.32
N GLY A 77 0.38 18.07 27.81
CA GLY A 77 -0.69 18.93 28.34
C GLY A 77 -1.04 18.61 29.80
N ASP A 78 -0.96 17.35 30.22
CA ASP A 78 -1.13 16.95 31.62
C ASP A 78 0.04 17.36 32.51
N GLU A 79 1.26 17.31 31.99
CA GLU A 79 2.46 17.80 32.65
C GLU A 79 2.38 19.32 32.85
N CYS A 80 1.94 20.06 31.83
CA CYS A 80 1.70 21.51 31.93
C CYS A 80 0.64 21.86 33.00
N LYS A 81 -0.44 21.07 33.13
CA LYS A 81 -1.46 21.28 34.17
C LYS A 81 -0.95 21.05 35.59
N ARG A 82 0.07 20.22 35.73
CA ARG A 82 0.73 19.93 37.00
C ARG A 82 1.91 20.86 37.29
N ASP A 83 2.07 21.92 36.50
CA ASP A 83 3.17 22.87 36.58
C ASP A 83 4.57 22.24 36.52
N VAL A 84 4.69 21.13 35.76
CA VAL A 84 5.99 20.53 35.47
C VAL A 84 6.77 21.49 34.58
N PRO A 85 8.00 21.87 34.97
CA PRO A 85 8.77 22.79 34.17
C PRO A 85 9.32 22.12 32.91
N HIS A 86 9.30 22.85 31.81
CA HIS A 86 9.75 22.40 30.49
C HIS A 86 10.65 23.45 29.84
N SER A 87 11.66 22.98 29.09
CA SER A 87 12.49 23.84 28.26
C SER A 87 11.74 24.30 26.98
N GLU A 88 12.23 25.39 26.40
CA GLU A 88 11.70 25.87 25.11
C GLU A 88 11.79 24.80 24.01
N GLU A 89 12.91 24.04 23.98
CA GLU A 89 13.10 22.94 23.02
C GLU A 89 12.06 21.84 23.17
N HIS A 90 11.66 21.51 24.40
CA HIS A 90 10.62 20.52 24.65
C HIS A 90 9.25 21.02 24.16
N PHE A 91 8.93 22.31 24.36
CA PHE A 91 7.75 22.92 23.78
C PHE A 91 7.78 22.87 22.22
N ASN A 92 8.90 23.25 21.61
CA ASN A 92 9.06 23.23 20.15
C ASN A 92 8.86 21.83 19.58
N GLN A 93 9.37 20.79 20.23
CA GLN A 93 9.18 19.40 19.84
C GLN A 93 7.71 18.98 19.89
N VAL A 94 6.98 19.42 20.90
CA VAL A 94 5.53 19.13 21.03
C VAL A 94 4.73 19.95 20.02
N LEU A 95 5.13 21.17 19.71
CA LEU A 95 4.49 21.96 18.64
C LEU A 95 4.65 21.30 17.26
N ASP A 96 5.83 20.71 16.97
CA ASP A 96 6.02 19.90 15.77
C ASP A 96 5.11 18.66 15.72
N ASP A 97 4.91 18.00 16.87
CA ASP A 97 3.95 16.88 16.96
C ASP A 97 2.51 17.36 16.74
N ILE A 98 2.15 18.54 17.26
CA ILE A 98 0.83 19.16 17.06
C ILE A 98 0.60 19.46 15.59
N ASP A 99 1.55 20.11 14.92
CA ASP A 99 1.42 20.47 13.51
C ASP A 99 1.24 19.25 12.61
N ARG A 100 2.01 18.18 12.86
CA ARG A 100 1.84 16.90 12.15
C ARG A 100 0.48 16.27 12.42
N TYR A 101 0.05 16.29 13.67
CA TYR A 101 -1.23 15.73 14.08
C TYR A 101 -2.41 16.51 13.47
N GLU A 102 -2.40 17.85 13.52
CA GLU A 102 -3.43 18.69 12.94
C GLU A 102 -3.49 18.55 11.41
N SER A 103 -2.33 18.49 10.74
CA SER A 103 -2.23 18.26 9.29
C SER A 103 -2.84 16.91 8.88
N TYR A 104 -2.54 15.86 9.63
CA TYR A 104 -3.10 14.52 9.38
C TYR A 104 -4.61 14.52 9.59
N CYS A 105 -5.13 15.10 10.66
CA CYS A 105 -6.56 15.20 10.93
C CYS A 105 -7.32 15.96 9.83
N ASN A 106 -6.71 16.99 9.26
CA ASN A 106 -7.30 17.76 8.18
C ASN A 106 -7.39 16.97 6.86
N SER A 107 -6.42 16.08 6.61
CA SER A 107 -6.41 15.21 5.42
C SER A 107 -7.22 13.93 5.59
N HIS A 108 -7.56 13.55 6.82
CA HIS A 108 -8.28 12.32 7.17
C HIS A 108 -9.50 12.63 8.05
N PRO A 109 -10.62 13.11 7.46
CA PRO A 109 -11.81 13.51 8.23
C PRO A 109 -12.44 12.39 9.06
N GLU A 110 -12.21 11.13 8.68
CA GLU A 110 -12.64 9.93 9.40
C GLU A 110 -11.85 9.68 10.69
N TYR A 111 -10.66 10.28 10.83
CA TYR A 111 -9.84 10.13 12.01
C TYR A 111 -10.37 11.00 13.16
N LYS A 112 -10.61 10.39 14.33
CA LYS A 112 -11.22 11.05 15.50
C LYS A 112 -10.25 12.02 16.17
N ASN A 113 -10.23 13.29 15.74
CA ASN A 113 -9.32 14.34 16.22
C ASN A 113 -9.81 15.12 17.45
N ALA A 114 -11.10 15.11 17.77
CA ALA A 114 -11.71 15.97 18.80
C ALA A 114 -11.09 15.82 20.21
N LYS A 115 -10.38 14.72 20.48
CA LYS A 115 -9.83 14.40 21.80
C LYS A 115 -8.65 15.27 22.23
N ALA A 116 -7.90 15.86 21.29
CA ALA A 116 -6.69 16.64 21.60
C ALA A 116 -6.90 18.15 21.46
N VAL A 117 -7.97 18.62 20.83
CA VAL A 117 -8.20 20.04 20.48
C VAL A 117 -8.04 21.00 21.66
N LEU A 118 -8.69 20.72 22.78
CA LEU A 118 -8.62 21.59 23.96
C LEU A 118 -7.25 21.57 24.62
N THR A 119 -6.58 20.42 24.60
CA THR A 119 -5.20 20.28 25.13
C THR A 119 -4.21 21.04 24.26
N ILE A 120 -4.34 20.96 22.96
CA ILE A 120 -3.52 21.70 22.00
C ILE A 120 -3.67 23.21 22.19
N ALA A 121 -4.90 23.69 22.29
CA ALA A 121 -5.17 25.11 22.55
C ALA A 121 -4.49 25.58 23.86
N LYS A 122 -4.56 24.76 24.91
CA LYS A 122 -3.94 25.10 26.21
C LYS A 122 -2.40 25.07 26.14
N ILE A 123 -1.79 24.14 25.43
CA ILE A 123 -0.34 24.08 25.23
C ILE A 123 0.12 25.36 24.48
N LYS A 124 -0.55 25.72 23.40
CA LYS A 124 -0.22 26.92 22.61
C LYS A 124 -0.37 28.21 23.44
N GLU A 125 -1.39 28.31 24.29
CA GLU A 125 -1.57 29.41 25.24
C GLU A 125 -0.42 29.52 26.26
N ILE A 126 -0.04 28.40 26.87
CA ILE A 126 1.05 28.35 27.86
C ILE A 126 2.38 28.70 27.19
N TYR A 127 2.66 28.18 26.00
CA TYR A 127 3.85 28.50 25.22
C TYR A 127 3.98 30.00 24.96
N GLY A 128 2.90 30.62 24.44
CA GLY A 128 2.88 32.07 24.16
C GLY A 128 3.18 32.91 25.40
N ARG A 129 2.55 32.58 26.53
CA ARG A 129 2.79 33.28 27.78
C ARG A 129 4.23 33.12 28.28
N ARG A 130 4.83 31.92 28.19
CA ARG A 130 6.22 31.69 28.59
C ARG A 130 7.20 32.39 27.65
N LEU A 131 6.90 32.42 26.37
CA LEU A 131 7.70 33.14 25.38
C LEU A 131 7.73 34.66 25.67
N GLU A 132 6.57 35.24 26.03
CA GLU A 132 6.47 36.67 26.39
C GLU A 132 7.25 36.99 27.68
N ASN A 133 7.25 36.07 28.64
CA ASN A 133 7.89 36.28 29.96
C ASN A 133 9.36 35.86 29.97
N GLY A 134 9.81 35.07 28.99
CA GLY A 134 11.15 34.49 28.99
C GLY A 134 11.37 33.48 30.11
N ASP A 135 10.35 32.79 30.60
CA ASP A 135 10.34 31.92 31.76
C ASP A 135 10.36 30.42 31.43
N PHE A 136 11.08 30.05 30.39
CA PHE A 136 11.41 28.64 30.12
C PHE A 136 12.51 28.15 31.12
N LEU A 137 12.61 26.82 31.24
CA LEU A 137 13.69 26.16 31.96
C LEU A 137 15.04 26.47 31.34
#